data_265ae090c9b0a4c806c2111e36bdeff4
#
_entry.id   265ae090c9b0a4c806c2111e36bdeff4
#
_cell.length_a   1.000
_cell.length_b   1.000
_cell.length_c   1.000
_cell.angle_alpha   90.00
_cell.angle_beta   90.00
_cell.angle_gamma   90.00
#
_symmetry.space_group_name_H-M   'P 1'
#
loop_
_entity.id
_entity.type
_entity.pdbx_description
1 polymer ?
#
loop_
_entity_poly.entity_id
_entity_poly.type
_entity_poly.pdbx_seq_one_letter_code
_entity_poly.pdbx_strand_id
1 'polypeptide(L)'
;MDGFSSVRNWRSARTGSRPRNIAIPIMSILDSKVTTPKDLAGWLAYIEQQHPQRIALGLERVGRVRDVMGLAPAVPVITVAGTNGKGSTCAMLEAILAAAGYRVGLYTSPHLLRYNERVRIAGREADDAALVSAFARVEAARTEKDSDTRLTYFEFGTLAAMDLFLRSAVDVLVLEVGMGGRLDAVNVFDADCAIVTSIGLDH
;
A
#
# COMPACT_ATOMS: atom_id res chain seq x y z
N MET A 1 -20.23 8.26 -33.19
CA MET A 1 -19.86 7.11 -32.33
C MET A 1 -18.35 7.06 -32.20
N ASP A 2 -17.73 8.04 -31.54
CA ASP A 2 -16.27 8.19 -31.47
C ASP A 2 -15.81 8.53 -30.04
N GLY A 3 -16.20 7.69 -29.07
CA GLY A 3 -15.91 7.93 -27.66
C GLY A 3 -14.77 7.07 -27.05
N PHE A 4 -14.15 6.16 -27.79
CA PHE A 4 -13.17 5.20 -27.25
C PHE A 4 -11.70 5.46 -27.65
N SER A 5 -11.40 6.54 -28.37
CA SER A 5 -10.05 6.82 -28.89
C SER A 5 -9.10 7.44 -27.85
N SER A 6 -9.61 7.99 -26.72
CA SER A 6 -8.78 8.74 -25.77
C SER A 6 -7.98 7.88 -24.78
N VAL A 7 -8.37 6.62 -24.58
CA VAL A 7 -7.72 5.71 -23.61
C VAL A 7 -6.34 5.23 -24.09
N ARG A 8 -6.07 5.22 -25.37
CA ARG A 8 -4.78 4.76 -25.91
C ARG A 8 -3.64 5.77 -25.83
N ASN A 9 -3.93 7.05 -25.71
CA ASN A 9 -2.90 8.10 -25.70
C ASN A 9 -2.25 8.31 -24.33
N TRP A 10 -2.75 7.66 -23.30
CA TRP A 10 -2.25 7.81 -21.95
C TRP A 10 -0.90 7.12 -21.71
N ARG A 11 -0.60 6.02 -22.42
CA ARG A 11 0.70 5.29 -22.33
C ARG A 11 1.89 6.06 -22.88
N SER A 12 1.69 7.05 -23.75
CA SER A 12 2.78 7.74 -24.46
C SER A 12 3.28 9.02 -23.79
N ALA A 13 2.63 9.51 -22.73
CA ALA A 13 2.93 10.82 -22.17
C ALA A 13 3.99 10.81 -21.04
N ARG A 14 4.47 9.65 -20.56
CA ARG A 14 5.47 9.58 -19.49
C ARG A 14 6.72 8.79 -19.91
N THR A 15 7.52 9.35 -20.82
CA THR A 15 8.91 8.92 -21.05
C THR A 15 9.85 9.67 -20.13
N GLY A 16 9.66 9.51 -18.82
CA GLY A 16 10.63 9.90 -17.80
C GLY A 16 11.47 8.66 -17.43
N SER A 17 12.79 8.81 -17.40
CA SER A 17 13.75 7.76 -17.06
C SER A 17 13.33 6.97 -15.81
N ARG A 18 13.26 5.65 -15.93
CA ARG A 18 13.01 4.74 -14.80
C ARG A 18 14.04 5.01 -13.70
N PRO A 19 13.62 5.22 -12.44
CA PRO A 19 14.57 5.28 -11.34
C PRO A 19 15.31 3.94 -11.28
N ARG A 20 16.63 3.99 -11.11
CA ARG A 20 17.48 2.80 -10.97
C ARG A 20 17.08 2.07 -9.70
N ASN A 21 16.88 0.75 -9.79
CA ASN A 21 16.75 -0.13 -8.63
C ASN A 21 17.95 0.10 -7.70
N ILE A 22 17.75 0.80 -6.62
CA ILE A 22 18.72 0.87 -5.52
C ILE A 22 18.49 -0.39 -4.70
N ALA A 23 19.28 -1.41 -4.99
CA ALA A 23 19.37 -2.58 -4.13
C ALA A 23 20.06 -2.13 -2.83
N ILE A 24 19.30 -1.94 -1.76
CA ILE A 24 19.86 -1.75 -0.43
C ILE A 24 20.41 -3.12 0.01
N PRO A 25 21.71 -3.24 0.30
CA PRO A 25 22.28 -4.51 0.76
C PRO A 25 21.73 -4.85 2.15
N ILE A 26 21.05 -6.00 2.25
CA ILE A 26 20.39 -6.51 3.47
C ILE A 26 21.38 -6.89 4.58
N MET A 27 22.69 -6.79 4.37
CA MET A 27 23.71 -7.53 5.14
C MET A 27 24.42 -6.77 6.26
N SER A 28 23.99 -5.58 6.70
CA SER A 28 24.75 -4.85 7.75
C SER A 28 23.96 -4.31 8.95
N ILE A 29 22.70 -4.73 9.19
CA ILE A 29 21.90 -4.21 10.32
C ILE A 29 21.35 -5.37 11.16
N LEU A 30 22.22 -6.32 11.57
CA LEU A 30 21.87 -7.40 12.48
C LEU A 30 22.63 -7.24 13.82
N ASP A 31 22.48 -6.09 14.49
CA ASP A 31 23.00 -5.97 15.85
C ASP A 31 22.16 -5.01 16.71
N SER A 32 20.89 -5.36 16.93
CA SER A 32 20.12 -4.92 18.08
C SER A 32 19.00 -5.92 18.38
N LYS A 33 18.86 -6.32 19.62
CA LYS A 33 18.11 -7.41 20.24
C LYS A 33 16.58 -7.50 19.98
N VAL A 34 16.08 -7.17 18.82
CA VAL A 34 14.71 -7.46 18.40
C VAL A 34 14.78 -8.66 17.46
N THR A 35 14.38 -9.82 17.94
CA THR A 35 14.25 -11.01 17.08
C THR A 35 13.19 -10.75 16.05
N THR A 36 13.61 -10.46 14.82
CA THR A 36 12.72 -10.27 13.68
C THR A 36 11.78 -11.46 13.54
N PRO A 37 10.46 -11.27 13.46
CA PRO A 37 9.52 -12.37 13.30
C PRO A 37 9.84 -13.21 12.05
N LYS A 38 9.62 -14.54 12.12
CA LYS A 38 10.01 -15.48 11.05
C LYS A 38 8.87 -15.79 10.08
N ASP A 39 7.63 -15.58 10.51
CA ASP A 39 6.43 -15.88 9.76
C ASP A 39 5.43 -14.72 9.80
N LEU A 40 4.38 -14.82 8.98
CA LEU A 40 3.37 -13.77 8.87
C LEU A 40 2.64 -13.55 10.20
N ALA A 41 2.27 -14.60 10.92
CA ALA A 41 1.56 -14.48 12.18
C ALA A 41 2.38 -13.73 13.24
N GLY A 42 3.67 -14.05 13.34
CA GLY A 42 4.61 -13.32 14.21
C GLY A 42 4.75 -11.86 13.83
N TRP A 43 4.82 -11.54 12.53
CA TRP A 43 4.84 -10.16 12.06
C TRP A 43 3.57 -9.40 12.42
N LEU A 44 2.39 -10.00 12.21
CA LEU A 44 1.12 -9.36 12.54
C LEU A 44 1.01 -9.06 14.04
N ALA A 45 1.41 -10.00 14.89
CA ALA A 45 1.46 -9.80 16.34
C ALA A 45 2.48 -8.71 16.74
N TYR A 46 3.63 -8.67 16.07
CA TYR A 46 4.66 -7.66 16.30
C TYR A 46 4.17 -6.25 15.93
N ILE A 47 3.64 -6.06 14.73
CA ILE A 47 3.20 -4.73 14.27
C ILE A 47 1.98 -4.21 15.04
N GLU A 48 1.11 -5.09 15.56
CA GLU A 48 -0.03 -4.69 16.38
C GLU A 48 0.42 -4.03 17.70
N GLN A 49 1.60 -4.36 18.20
CA GLN A 49 2.16 -3.82 19.44
C GLN A 49 3.05 -2.58 19.24
N GLN A 50 3.35 -2.18 18.01
CA GLN A 50 4.28 -1.08 17.73
C GLN A 50 3.75 0.29 18.15
N HIS A 51 2.46 0.52 18.04
CA HIS A 51 1.86 1.82 18.36
C HIS A 51 0.89 1.70 19.54
N PRO A 52 0.96 2.59 20.55
CA PRO A 52 0.08 2.53 21.71
C PRO A 52 -1.40 2.76 21.37
N GLN A 53 -1.67 3.41 20.25
CA GLN A 53 -3.01 3.64 19.73
C GLN A 53 -3.24 2.79 18.48
N ARG A 54 -4.36 2.06 18.43
CA ARG A 54 -4.75 1.30 17.24
C ARG A 54 -5.03 2.21 16.03
N ILE A 55 -5.54 3.40 16.30
CA ILE A 55 -5.88 4.42 15.31
C ILE A 55 -5.17 5.70 15.71
N ALA A 56 -4.30 6.18 14.84
CA ALA A 56 -3.64 7.48 14.98
C ALA A 56 -3.57 8.13 13.60
N LEU A 57 -4.46 9.09 13.37
CA LEU A 57 -4.52 9.81 12.10
C LEU A 57 -3.33 10.76 11.96
N GLY A 58 -2.90 10.94 10.72
CA GLY A 58 -1.81 11.85 10.35
C GLY A 58 -0.86 11.20 9.36
N LEU A 59 -0.28 12.00 8.47
CA LEU A 59 0.56 11.50 7.37
C LEU A 59 2.07 11.65 7.64
N GLU A 60 2.47 12.34 8.71
CA GLU A 60 3.87 12.65 8.96
C GLU A 60 4.73 11.41 9.25
N ARG A 61 4.23 10.48 10.07
CA ARG A 61 4.96 9.26 10.44
C ARG A 61 5.15 8.35 9.23
N VAL A 62 4.04 8.01 8.58
CA VAL A 62 4.01 7.15 7.41
C VAL A 62 4.77 7.79 6.25
N GLY A 63 4.70 9.12 6.08
CA GLY A 63 5.43 9.88 5.08
C GLY A 63 6.95 9.78 5.25
N ARG A 64 7.45 9.92 6.48
CA ARG A 64 8.89 9.75 6.75
C ARG A 64 9.41 8.38 6.33
N VAL A 65 8.70 7.32 6.70
CA VAL A 65 9.12 5.96 6.35
C VAL A 65 8.97 5.69 4.86
N ARG A 66 7.89 6.19 4.22
CA ARG A 66 7.72 6.17 2.76
C ARG A 66 8.95 6.77 2.05
N ASP A 67 9.42 7.92 2.53
CA ASP A 67 10.54 8.65 1.91
C ASP A 67 11.86 7.89 2.09
N VAL A 68 12.10 7.31 3.27
CA VAL A 68 13.27 6.42 3.51
C VAL A 68 13.23 5.20 2.58
N MET A 69 12.06 4.60 2.38
CA MET A 69 11.89 3.46 1.47
C MET A 69 11.94 3.86 0.00
N GLY A 70 11.84 5.14 -0.35
CA GLY A 70 11.76 5.62 -1.72
C GLY A 70 10.48 5.15 -2.45
N LEU A 71 9.37 5.00 -1.73
CA LEU A 71 8.12 4.53 -2.30
C LEU A 71 7.41 5.66 -3.06
N ALA A 72 7.68 5.74 -4.35
CA ALA A 72 7.08 6.71 -5.25
C ALA A 72 6.43 5.97 -6.44
N PRO A 73 5.10 5.79 -6.46
CA PRO A 73 4.42 5.14 -7.57
C PRO A 73 4.57 5.97 -8.85
N ALA A 74 4.99 5.33 -9.94
CA ALA A 74 5.06 5.91 -11.28
C ALA A 74 3.88 5.46 -12.16
N VAL A 75 2.90 4.78 -11.56
CA VAL A 75 1.66 4.32 -12.18
C VAL A 75 0.48 5.06 -11.56
N PRO A 76 -0.68 5.12 -12.22
CA PRO A 76 -1.86 5.76 -11.66
C PRO A 76 -2.28 5.18 -10.33
N VAL A 77 -2.70 6.05 -9.44
CA VAL A 77 -3.25 5.71 -8.13
C VAL A 77 -4.71 6.13 -8.10
N ILE A 78 -5.60 5.16 -7.88
CA ILE A 78 -7.03 5.38 -7.65
C ILE A 78 -7.29 5.17 -6.17
N THR A 79 -7.71 6.21 -5.46
CA THR A 79 -8.07 6.11 -4.04
C THR A 79 -9.59 6.08 -3.89
N VAL A 80 -10.09 5.10 -3.13
CA VAL A 80 -11.52 4.90 -2.88
C VAL A 80 -11.82 5.20 -1.41
N ALA A 81 -12.63 6.22 -1.15
CA ALA A 81 -13.08 6.65 0.17
C ALA A 81 -14.61 6.53 0.30
N GLY A 82 -15.13 6.73 1.51
CA GLY A 82 -16.56 6.74 1.82
C GLY A 82 -16.90 5.91 3.05
N THR A 83 -18.15 5.99 3.52
CA THR A 83 -18.63 5.21 4.65
C THR A 83 -18.91 3.78 4.24
N ASN A 84 -19.73 3.56 3.23
CA ASN A 84 -20.13 2.24 2.75
C ASN A 84 -19.78 2.04 1.27
N GLY A 85 -19.59 0.77 0.85
CA GLY A 85 -19.38 0.41 -0.54
C GLY A 85 -17.94 0.57 -1.06
N LYS A 86 -16.96 0.98 -0.24
CA LYS A 86 -15.56 1.10 -0.63
C LYS A 86 -15.01 -0.20 -1.23
N GLY A 87 -15.05 -1.28 -0.45
CA GLY A 87 -14.53 -2.59 -0.87
C GLY A 87 -15.21 -3.13 -2.13
N SER A 88 -16.54 -2.97 -2.25
CA SER A 88 -17.27 -3.35 -3.48
C SER A 88 -16.80 -2.54 -4.68
N THR A 89 -16.61 -1.23 -4.51
CA THR A 89 -16.10 -0.35 -5.57
C THR A 89 -14.67 -0.75 -5.96
N CYS A 90 -13.81 -1.04 -4.99
CA CYS A 90 -12.45 -1.53 -5.23
C CYS A 90 -12.46 -2.86 -6.02
N ALA A 91 -13.31 -3.82 -5.65
CA ALA A 91 -13.43 -5.09 -6.35
C ALA A 91 -13.93 -4.92 -7.79
N MET A 92 -14.89 -4.03 -8.02
CA MET A 92 -15.39 -3.71 -9.36
C MET A 92 -14.30 -3.04 -10.22
N LEU A 93 -13.54 -2.10 -9.65
CA LEU A 93 -12.42 -1.46 -10.35
C LEU A 93 -11.34 -2.47 -10.72
N GLU A 94 -10.96 -3.36 -9.79
CA GLU A 94 -10.01 -4.44 -10.08
C GLU A 94 -10.48 -5.29 -11.25
N ALA A 95 -11.76 -5.73 -11.24
CA ALA A 95 -12.32 -6.56 -12.28
C ALA A 95 -12.37 -5.87 -13.66
N ILE A 96 -12.78 -4.59 -13.70
CA ILE A 96 -12.84 -3.79 -14.93
C ILE A 96 -11.44 -3.58 -15.51
N LEU A 97 -10.49 -3.15 -14.67
CA LEU A 97 -9.13 -2.90 -15.09
C LEU A 97 -8.42 -4.18 -15.53
N ALA A 98 -8.63 -5.29 -14.83
CA ALA A 98 -8.10 -6.60 -15.21
C ALA A 98 -8.68 -7.08 -16.56
N ALA A 99 -9.99 -6.91 -16.78
CA ALA A 99 -10.62 -7.23 -18.06
C ALA A 99 -10.10 -6.34 -19.20
N ALA A 100 -9.65 -5.13 -18.90
CA ALA A 100 -8.98 -4.24 -19.85
C ALA A 100 -7.49 -4.59 -20.07
N GLY A 101 -6.97 -5.64 -19.41
CA GLY A 101 -5.61 -6.14 -19.58
C GLY A 101 -4.56 -5.45 -18.68
N TYR A 102 -4.97 -4.70 -17.66
CA TYR A 102 -4.06 -4.08 -16.71
C TYR A 102 -3.71 -5.02 -15.55
N ARG A 103 -2.47 -4.98 -15.10
CA ARG A 103 -2.03 -5.60 -13.85
C ARG A 103 -2.35 -4.68 -12.69
N VAL A 104 -3.36 -5.00 -11.92
CA VAL A 104 -3.85 -4.17 -10.82
C VAL A 104 -3.13 -4.54 -9.53
N GLY A 105 -2.65 -3.53 -8.79
CA GLY A 105 -2.31 -3.63 -7.38
C GLY A 105 -3.49 -3.12 -6.55
N LEU A 106 -4.10 -3.97 -5.74
CA LEU A 106 -5.25 -3.64 -4.92
C LEU A 106 -4.91 -3.75 -3.44
N TYR A 107 -5.17 -2.68 -2.68
CA TYR A 107 -5.10 -2.66 -1.21
C TYR A 107 -6.46 -2.36 -0.62
N THR A 108 -6.97 -3.27 0.22
CA THR A 108 -8.29 -3.16 0.87
C THR A 108 -8.24 -3.47 2.36
N SER A 109 -9.27 -3.02 3.11
CA SER A 109 -9.41 -3.32 4.54
C SER A 109 -10.87 -3.21 5.00
N PRO A 110 -11.27 -3.98 6.05
CA PRO A 110 -10.50 -5.05 6.69
C PRO A 110 -10.45 -6.34 5.85
N HIS A 111 -9.67 -7.33 6.24
CA HIS A 111 -9.77 -8.70 5.74
C HIS A 111 -10.89 -9.46 6.46
N LEU A 112 -11.38 -10.54 5.86
CA LEU A 112 -12.42 -11.39 6.43
C LEU A 112 -11.84 -12.61 7.15
N LEU A 113 -10.90 -13.31 6.53
CA LEU A 113 -10.29 -14.52 7.04
C LEU A 113 -8.78 -14.41 7.25
N ARG A 114 -8.05 -13.85 6.27
CA ARG A 114 -6.59 -13.81 6.26
C ARG A 114 -6.07 -12.43 5.89
N TYR A 115 -4.96 -12.03 6.48
CA TYR A 115 -4.32 -10.76 6.16
C TYR A 115 -4.00 -10.58 4.67
N ASN A 116 -3.66 -11.67 3.99
CA ASN A 116 -3.31 -11.70 2.55
C ASN A 116 -4.39 -11.08 1.65
N GLU A 117 -5.66 -11.19 2.04
CA GLU A 117 -6.80 -10.59 1.33
C GLU A 117 -6.63 -9.08 1.13
N ARG A 118 -5.89 -8.40 2.04
CA ARG A 118 -5.68 -6.95 1.98
C ARG A 118 -4.81 -6.53 0.80
N VAL A 119 -3.95 -7.42 0.30
CA VAL A 119 -2.97 -7.10 -0.73
C VAL A 119 -3.12 -8.06 -1.89
N ARG A 120 -3.62 -7.56 -3.01
CA ARG A 120 -3.82 -8.36 -4.22
C ARG A 120 -3.00 -7.79 -5.36
N ILE A 121 -2.39 -8.66 -6.14
CA ILE A 121 -1.58 -8.32 -7.30
C ILE A 121 -2.06 -9.15 -8.48
N ALA A 122 -2.53 -8.49 -9.53
CA ALA A 122 -3.09 -9.14 -10.72
C ALA A 122 -4.17 -10.20 -10.37
N GLY A 123 -5.09 -9.84 -9.46
CA GLY A 123 -6.22 -10.66 -9.03
C GLY A 123 -5.87 -11.78 -8.04
N ARG A 124 -4.63 -11.87 -7.56
CA ARG A 124 -4.18 -12.89 -6.60
C ARG A 124 -3.72 -12.24 -5.30
N GLU A 125 -4.07 -12.86 -4.19
CA GLU A 125 -3.54 -12.45 -2.88
C GLU A 125 -2.03 -12.61 -2.82
N ALA A 126 -1.36 -11.67 -2.15
CA ALA A 126 0.06 -11.81 -1.85
C ALA A 126 0.31 -13.02 -0.94
N ASP A 127 1.34 -13.79 -1.20
CA ASP A 127 1.70 -14.90 -0.34
C ASP A 127 2.40 -14.45 0.95
N ASP A 128 2.46 -15.34 1.94
CA ASP A 128 3.04 -15.05 3.25
C ASP A 128 4.50 -14.62 3.14
N ALA A 129 5.28 -15.25 2.27
CA ALA A 129 6.70 -14.95 2.12
C ALA A 129 6.92 -13.55 1.56
N ALA A 130 6.11 -13.12 0.60
CA ALA A 130 6.12 -11.78 0.05
C ALA A 130 5.78 -10.73 1.11
N LEU A 131 4.71 -10.96 1.90
CA LEU A 131 4.31 -10.08 3.00
C LEU A 131 5.37 -9.99 4.09
N VAL A 132 5.92 -11.12 4.55
CA VAL A 132 7.01 -11.17 5.52
C VAL A 132 8.22 -10.36 5.04
N SER A 133 8.59 -10.53 3.78
CA SER A 133 9.70 -9.80 3.17
C SER A 133 9.42 -8.28 3.09
N ALA A 134 8.18 -7.88 2.76
CA ALA A 134 7.78 -6.47 2.74
C ALA A 134 7.79 -5.86 4.15
N PHE A 135 7.25 -6.58 5.14
CA PHE A 135 7.29 -6.12 6.53
C PHE A 135 8.72 -5.95 7.05
N ALA A 136 9.64 -6.84 6.71
CA ALA A 136 11.04 -6.70 7.08
C ALA A 136 11.67 -5.43 6.48
N ARG A 137 11.30 -5.04 5.25
CA ARG A 137 11.78 -3.79 4.63
C ARG A 137 11.20 -2.55 5.28
N VAL A 138 9.91 -2.55 5.63
CA VAL A 138 9.28 -1.45 6.38
C VAL A 138 9.96 -1.29 7.75
N GLU A 139 10.22 -2.40 8.44
CA GLU A 139 10.89 -2.42 9.73
C GLU A 139 12.30 -1.80 9.65
N ALA A 140 13.08 -2.22 8.66
CA ALA A 140 14.42 -1.67 8.44
C ALA A 140 14.37 -0.15 8.19
N ALA A 141 13.41 0.32 7.40
CA ALA A 141 13.29 1.74 7.06
C ALA A 141 12.82 2.59 8.25
N ARG A 142 11.84 2.10 9.05
CA ARG A 142 11.33 2.86 10.20
C ARG A 142 12.35 2.99 11.34
N THR A 143 13.32 2.08 11.41
CA THR A 143 14.39 2.07 12.42
C THR A 143 15.71 2.67 11.92
N GLU A 144 15.76 3.13 10.68
CA GLU A 144 16.96 3.76 10.10
C GLU A 144 17.28 5.09 10.81
N LYS A 145 18.56 5.34 11.06
CA LYS A 145 19.09 6.62 11.61
C LYS A 145 18.51 7.03 12.97
N ASP A 146 18.42 6.08 13.91
CA ASP A 146 17.91 6.32 15.27
C ASP A 146 16.46 6.86 15.33
N SER A 147 15.73 6.82 14.23
CA SER A 147 14.34 7.18 14.22
C SER A 147 13.47 5.96 14.51
N ASP A 148 13.19 5.66 15.78
CA ASP A 148 12.18 4.69 16.17
C ASP A 148 10.77 5.25 15.86
N THR A 149 10.44 5.27 14.56
CA THR A 149 9.14 5.74 14.11
C THR A 149 8.10 4.67 14.36
N ARG A 150 7.23 4.88 15.36
CA ARG A 150 6.14 3.96 15.69
C ARG A 150 5.00 4.11 14.71
N LEU A 151 4.85 3.13 13.84
CA LEU A 151 3.75 3.05 12.87
C LEU A 151 2.57 2.30 13.48
N THR A 152 1.34 2.74 13.18
CA THR A 152 0.15 1.94 13.44
C THR A 152 0.12 0.70 12.55
N TYR A 153 -0.67 -0.30 12.92
CA TYR A 153 -0.89 -1.51 12.13
C TYR A 153 -1.25 -1.20 10.67
N PHE A 154 -2.13 -0.21 10.47
CA PHE A 154 -2.58 0.16 9.13
C PHE A 154 -1.50 0.90 8.34
N GLU A 155 -0.78 1.84 8.95
CA GLU A 155 0.35 2.54 8.32
C GLU A 155 1.44 1.55 7.87
N PHE A 156 1.76 0.60 8.73
CA PHE A 156 2.75 -0.44 8.44
C PHE A 156 2.31 -1.30 7.24
N GLY A 157 1.06 -1.74 7.24
CA GLY A 157 0.47 -2.52 6.15
C GLY A 157 0.40 -1.75 4.83
N THR A 158 0.07 -0.46 4.89
CA THR A 158 0.01 0.42 3.70
C THR A 158 1.37 0.53 3.01
N LEU A 159 2.45 0.74 3.78
CA LEU A 159 3.80 0.80 3.23
C LEU A 159 4.25 -0.54 2.66
N ALA A 160 3.95 -1.65 3.35
CA ALA A 160 4.28 -3.00 2.87
C ALA A 160 3.55 -3.35 1.58
N ALA A 161 2.25 -3.00 1.47
CA ALA A 161 1.47 -3.19 0.26
C ALA A 161 2.07 -2.39 -0.92
N MET A 162 2.41 -1.13 -0.70
CA MET A 162 3.02 -0.29 -1.73
C MET A 162 4.37 -0.83 -2.18
N ASP A 163 5.23 -1.28 -1.26
CA ASP A 163 6.51 -1.91 -1.61
C ASP A 163 6.31 -3.14 -2.50
N LEU A 164 5.33 -3.99 -2.19
CA LEU A 164 5.00 -5.15 -3.02
C LEU A 164 4.51 -4.74 -4.41
N PHE A 165 3.65 -3.74 -4.51
CA PHE A 165 3.12 -3.27 -5.79
C PHE A 165 4.23 -2.74 -6.69
N LEU A 166 5.10 -1.89 -6.16
CA LEU A 166 6.20 -1.30 -6.93
C LEU A 166 7.20 -2.36 -7.43
N ARG A 167 7.40 -3.44 -6.66
CA ARG A 167 8.24 -4.57 -7.06
C ARG A 167 7.57 -5.51 -8.06
N SER A 168 6.25 -5.50 -8.13
CA SER A 168 5.46 -6.44 -8.95
C SER A 168 5.13 -5.91 -10.33
N ALA A 169 5.65 -4.76 -10.73
CA ALA A 169 5.42 -4.13 -12.04
C ALA A 169 3.91 -4.06 -12.40
N VAL A 170 3.10 -3.56 -11.46
CA VAL A 170 1.67 -3.27 -11.69
C VAL A 170 1.51 -2.08 -12.63
N ASP A 171 0.38 -2.01 -13.34
CA ASP A 171 0.05 -0.93 -14.26
C ASP A 171 -0.79 0.18 -13.61
N VAL A 172 -1.52 -0.17 -12.53
CA VAL A 172 -2.43 0.75 -11.82
C VAL A 172 -2.62 0.27 -10.37
N LEU A 173 -2.82 1.23 -9.47
CA LEU A 173 -3.08 0.99 -8.06
C LEU A 173 -4.51 1.37 -7.70
N VAL A 174 -5.19 0.54 -6.92
CA VAL A 174 -6.48 0.82 -6.30
C VAL A 174 -6.30 0.70 -4.79
N LEU A 175 -6.45 1.83 -4.08
CA LEU A 175 -6.21 1.93 -2.65
C LEU A 175 -7.52 2.27 -1.93
N GLU A 176 -7.96 1.41 -1.01
CA GLU A 176 -9.09 1.67 -0.14
C GLU A 176 -8.66 2.47 1.09
N VAL A 177 -9.34 3.58 1.37
CA VAL A 177 -9.21 4.31 2.64
C VAL A 177 -9.70 3.43 3.79
N GLY A 178 -8.86 3.21 4.78
CA GLY A 178 -9.21 2.39 5.94
C GLY A 178 -10.22 3.08 6.84
N MET A 179 -9.93 4.32 7.26
CA MET A 179 -10.80 5.08 8.16
C MET A 179 -10.64 6.59 7.99
N GLY A 180 -11.72 7.33 8.19
CA GLY A 180 -11.73 8.79 8.33
C GLY A 180 -11.59 9.57 7.03
N GLY A 181 -10.73 9.21 6.11
CA GLY A 181 -10.54 9.93 4.84
C GLY A 181 -9.17 10.59 4.72
N ARG A 182 -9.10 11.93 4.61
CA ARG A 182 -7.91 12.70 4.22
C ARG A 182 -6.61 12.35 4.99
N LEU A 183 -6.68 12.04 6.27
CA LEU A 183 -5.52 11.72 7.11
C LEU A 183 -5.27 10.22 7.24
N ASP A 184 -5.95 9.40 6.45
CA ASP A 184 -5.70 7.97 6.37
C ASP A 184 -4.35 7.70 5.67
N ALA A 185 -3.67 6.64 6.10
CA ALA A 185 -2.32 6.32 5.64
C ALA A 185 -2.19 6.14 4.13
N VAL A 186 -3.22 5.66 3.42
CA VAL A 186 -3.16 5.50 1.96
C VAL A 186 -2.99 6.84 1.24
N ASN A 187 -3.42 7.94 1.85
CA ASN A 187 -3.28 9.28 1.27
C ASN A 187 -1.86 9.87 1.39
N VAL A 188 -0.92 9.12 1.93
CA VAL A 188 0.52 9.45 1.80
C VAL A 188 0.99 9.32 0.33
N PHE A 189 0.24 8.61 -0.49
CA PHE A 189 0.43 8.49 -1.93
C PHE A 189 -0.63 9.33 -2.65
N ASP A 190 -0.19 10.32 -3.40
CA ASP A 190 -1.10 11.22 -4.13
C ASP A 190 -1.93 10.45 -5.15
N ALA A 191 -3.25 10.63 -5.11
CA ALA A 191 -4.17 9.99 -6.03
C ALA A 191 -4.25 10.74 -7.36
N ASP A 192 -4.17 10.03 -8.49
CA ASP A 192 -4.53 10.56 -9.81
C ASP A 192 -6.07 10.60 -9.98
N CYS A 193 -6.80 9.72 -9.27
CA CYS A 193 -8.25 9.70 -9.23
C CYS A 193 -8.74 9.37 -7.83
N ALA A 194 -9.64 10.16 -7.29
CA ALA A 194 -10.29 9.91 -6.00
C ALA A 194 -11.79 9.64 -6.20
N ILE A 195 -12.27 8.55 -5.62
CA ILE A 195 -13.67 8.13 -5.66
C ILE A 195 -14.22 8.19 -4.23
N VAL A 196 -15.33 8.89 -4.04
CA VAL A 196 -16.08 8.90 -2.79
C VAL A 196 -17.41 8.19 -3.03
N THR A 197 -17.63 7.05 -2.38
CA THR A 197 -18.79 6.19 -2.62
C THR A 197 -20.06 6.76 -1.98
N SER A 198 -20.06 6.88 -0.67
CA SER A 198 -21.14 7.46 0.11
C SER A 198 -20.60 8.08 1.39
N ILE A 199 -21.22 9.14 1.87
CA ILE A 199 -20.88 9.77 3.15
C ILE A 199 -22.10 9.64 4.06
N GLY A 200 -21.90 9.02 5.21
CA GLY A 200 -22.89 8.87 6.26
C GLY A 200 -22.28 9.17 7.63
N LEU A 201 -23.11 9.37 8.63
CA LEU A 201 -22.67 9.45 10.03
C LEU A 201 -22.40 8.01 10.51
N ASP A 202 -21.14 7.69 10.76
CA ASP A 202 -20.72 6.31 11.10
C ASP A 202 -19.75 6.27 12.30
N HIS A 203 -19.39 7.22 12.93
CA HIS A 203 -18.58 7.22 14.19
C HIS A 203 -18.62 8.59 14.89
#